data_29854750958d335b8bf77edeedfee9de
#
_entry.id   29854750958d335b8bf77edeedfee9de
#
_cell.length_a   1.000
_cell.length_b   1.000
_cell.length_c   1.000
_cell.angle_alpha   90.00
_cell.angle_beta   90.00
_cell.angle_gamma   90.00
#
_symmetry.space_group_name_H-M   'P 1'
#
loop_
_entity.id
_entity.type
_entity.pdbx_description
1 polymer ?
#
loop_
_entity_poly.entity_id
_entity_poly.type
_entity_poly.pdbx_seq_one_letter_code
_entity_poly.pdbx_strand_id
1 'polypeptide(L)'
;MKKYIAIAFISGAFFTSCGEYSKVFKSTDYLYKYEAAKSYFGEGQYNKAATLLEELITILKGTDNAEESLYMLAMAYYNQGDYITASHYFTTYYTTYPRGTYTELARFQAGKSLYLDTPEARLDQSSTYKAIQELQMFMEYHPDSKRKTEAQLMIFGLQDKLVEKEYLSAKLYYDLGTYTGNASQTADLRINGNNYLACITTAENILKDYPYTAMREEVSILLLRAKHKLGSESVLEKKEE
;
A
#
# COMPACT_ATOMS: atom_id res chain seq x y z
N MET A 1 36.36 -1.12 -40.29
CA MET A 1 37.15 -0.87 -39.08
C MET A 1 36.63 0.27 -38.21
N LYS A 2 36.02 1.34 -38.73
CA LYS A 2 35.45 2.47 -37.88
C LYS A 2 34.25 2.08 -36.99
N LYS A 3 33.47 1.09 -37.34
CA LYS A 3 32.28 0.66 -36.54
C LYS A 3 32.64 -0.13 -35.26
N TYR A 4 33.76 -0.81 -35.22
CA TYR A 4 34.20 -1.60 -34.04
C TYR A 4 34.90 -0.74 -32.97
N ILE A 5 35.44 0.42 -33.34
CA ILE A 5 36.06 1.35 -32.40
C ILE A 5 35.01 2.05 -31.52
N ALA A 6 33.78 2.32 -32.04
CA ALA A 6 32.73 2.93 -31.28
C ALA A 6 32.15 1.98 -30.20
N ILE A 7 32.09 0.66 -30.46
CA ILE A 7 31.61 -0.32 -29.52
C ILE A 7 32.61 -0.55 -28.37
N ALA A 8 33.90 -0.48 -28.64
CA ALA A 8 34.93 -0.61 -27.60
C ALA A 8 34.98 0.59 -26.63
N PHE A 9 34.57 1.79 -27.08
CA PHE A 9 34.50 2.98 -26.20
C PHE A 9 33.31 2.95 -25.23
N ILE A 10 32.19 2.33 -25.63
CA ILE A 10 30.99 2.23 -24.77
C ILE A 10 31.22 1.15 -23.68
N SER A 11 31.93 0.07 -23.96
CA SER A 11 32.24 -0.97 -22.98
C SER A 11 33.27 -0.54 -21.91
N GLY A 12 34.13 0.42 -22.20
CA GLY A 12 35.15 0.95 -21.26
C GLY A 12 34.57 1.82 -20.13
N ALA A 13 33.42 2.47 -20.36
CA ALA A 13 32.82 3.38 -19.39
C ALA A 13 32.14 2.66 -18.21
N PHE A 14 31.76 1.38 -18.37
CA PHE A 14 31.09 0.62 -17.31
C PHE A 14 32.03 0.07 -16.22
N PHE A 15 33.32 -0.11 -16.52
CA PHE A 15 34.27 -0.70 -15.57
C PHE A 15 34.86 0.30 -14.55
N THR A 16 34.81 1.60 -14.81
CA THR A 16 35.37 2.61 -13.90
C THR A 16 34.47 2.89 -12.71
N SER A 17 33.13 2.78 -12.86
CA SER A 17 32.14 3.07 -11.80
C SER A 17 32.19 2.10 -10.61
N CYS A 18 32.57 0.83 -10.82
CA CYS A 18 32.60 -0.17 -9.76
C CYS A 18 33.80 0.02 -8.80
N GLY A 19 34.92 0.51 -9.32
CA GLY A 19 36.12 0.79 -8.52
C GLY A 19 35.99 2.02 -7.62
N GLU A 20 35.26 3.03 -8.08
CA GLU A 20 35.02 4.28 -7.35
C GLU A 20 34.07 4.04 -6.16
N TYR A 21 32.95 3.38 -6.37
CA TYR A 21 32.03 3.00 -5.29
C TYR A 21 32.71 2.19 -4.19
N SER A 22 33.57 1.21 -4.55
CA SER A 22 34.31 0.41 -3.58
C SER A 22 35.27 1.24 -2.72
N LYS A 23 35.86 2.30 -3.26
CA LYS A 23 36.70 3.22 -2.49
C LYS A 23 35.85 4.04 -1.49
N VAL A 24 34.72 4.57 -1.94
CA VAL A 24 33.76 5.29 -1.07
C VAL A 24 33.27 4.38 0.03
N PHE A 25 32.80 3.19 -0.30
CA PHE A 25 32.25 2.23 0.67
C PHE A 25 33.22 1.87 1.78
N LYS A 26 34.50 1.67 1.44
CA LYS A 26 35.58 1.34 2.39
C LYS A 26 36.17 2.55 3.11
N SER A 27 35.80 3.77 2.74
CA SER A 27 36.34 4.98 3.37
C SER A 27 35.89 5.07 4.84
N THR A 28 36.75 5.58 5.71
CA THR A 28 36.43 5.97 7.09
C THR A 28 36.10 7.46 7.21
N ASP A 29 36.19 8.20 6.10
CA ASP A 29 35.76 9.60 6.04
C ASP A 29 34.24 9.64 5.79
N TYR A 30 33.48 9.85 6.86
CA TYR A 30 32.01 9.84 6.83
C TYR A 30 31.40 11.05 6.11
N LEU A 31 32.11 12.19 6.09
CA LEU A 31 31.66 13.35 5.32
C LEU A 31 31.81 13.06 3.82
N TYR A 32 32.92 12.49 3.40
CA TYR A 32 33.12 12.04 2.03
C TYR A 32 32.08 11.00 1.60
N LYS A 33 31.77 10.01 2.48
CA LYS A 33 30.67 9.04 2.22
C LYS A 33 29.33 9.72 2.06
N TYR A 34 29.05 10.72 2.90
CA TYR A 34 27.79 11.45 2.84
C TYR A 34 27.63 12.22 1.53
N GLU A 35 28.65 12.97 1.11
CA GLU A 35 28.60 13.67 -0.18
C GLU A 35 28.50 12.71 -1.37
N ALA A 36 29.16 11.57 -1.33
CA ALA A 36 29.02 10.53 -2.32
C ALA A 36 27.62 9.91 -2.34
N ALA A 37 27.00 9.67 -1.17
CA ALA A 37 25.62 9.19 -1.07
C ALA A 37 24.63 10.19 -1.70
N LYS A 38 24.83 11.50 -1.49
CA LYS A 38 24.05 12.58 -2.16
C LYS A 38 24.20 12.54 -3.66
N SER A 39 25.43 12.36 -4.14
CA SER A 39 25.72 12.26 -5.60
C SER A 39 25.02 11.05 -6.21
N TYR A 40 25.18 9.86 -5.60
CA TYR A 40 24.50 8.64 -6.07
C TYR A 40 22.98 8.77 -6.04
N PHE A 41 22.43 9.41 -5.01
CA PHE A 41 21.00 9.68 -4.94
C PHE A 41 20.55 10.61 -6.08
N GLY A 42 21.27 11.71 -6.34
CA GLY A 42 20.97 12.64 -7.42
C GLY A 42 21.09 12.02 -8.82
N GLU A 43 21.96 11.03 -8.98
CA GLU A 43 22.14 10.25 -10.21
C GLU A 43 21.11 9.13 -10.39
N GLY A 44 20.19 8.94 -9.42
CA GLY A 44 19.21 7.85 -9.42
C GLY A 44 19.79 6.47 -9.05
N GLN A 45 21.04 6.42 -8.56
CA GLN A 45 21.70 5.19 -8.12
C GLN A 45 21.28 4.85 -6.68
N TYR A 46 19.96 4.70 -6.44
CA TYR A 46 19.36 4.61 -5.12
C TYR A 46 19.89 3.45 -4.27
N ASN A 47 20.23 2.31 -4.88
CA ASN A 47 20.81 1.17 -4.15
C ASN A 47 22.17 1.54 -3.52
N LYS A 48 23.03 2.23 -4.25
CA LYS A 48 24.34 2.67 -3.74
C LYS A 48 24.17 3.73 -2.66
N ALA A 49 23.26 4.70 -2.88
CA ALA A 49 22.96 5.73 -1.91
C ALA A 49 22.41 5.10 -0.61
N ALA A 50 21.43 4.20 -0.69
CA ALA A 50 20.83 3.53 0.48
C ALA A 50 21.88 2.79 1.29
N THR A 51 22.72 1.98 0.64
CA THR A 51 23.79 1.23 1.33
C THR A 51 24.75 2.12 2.13
N LEU A 52 25.12 3.29 1.59
CA LEU A 52 25.97 4.24 2.31
C LEU A 52 25.20 4.93 3.44
N LEU A 53 23.94 5.30 3.19
CA LEU A 53 23.11 6.01 4.15
C LEU A 53 22.72 5.14 5.34
N GLU A 54 22.54 3.83 5.19
CA GLU A 54 22.27 2.90 6.30
C GLU A 54 23.38 2.92 7.36
N GLU A 55 24.62 2.98 6.94
CA GLU A 55 25.75 3.17 7.85
C GLU A 55 25.74 4.58 8.47
N LEU A 56 25.51 5.60 7.62
CA LEU A 56 25.63 7.00 7.99
C LEU A 56 24.56 7.48 8.96
N ILE A 57 23.32 7.00 8.91
CA ILE A 57 22.25 7.43 9.83
C ILE A 57 22.56 7.15 11.29
N THR A 58 23.40 6.14 11.56
CA THR A 58 23.85 5.82 12.91
C THR A 58 25.02 6.71 13.33
N ILE A 59 25.97 6.91 12.43
CA ILE A 59 27.23 7.64 12.69
C ILE A 59 26.99 9.13 12.78
N LEU A 60 26.15 9.69 11.89
CA LEU A 60 25.86 11.12 11.82
C LEU A 60 24.84 11.58 12.88
N LYS A 61 24.35 10.68 13.75
CA LYS A 61 23.38 11.03 14.77
C LYS A 61 23.86 12.19 15.65
N GLY A 62 23.05 13.24 15.73
CA GLY A 62 23.37 14.46 16.47
C GLY A 62 24.18 15.50 15.68
N THR A 63 24.50 15.26 14.41
CA THR A 63 25.10 16.23 13.49
C THR A 63 24.05 16.92 12.62
N ASP A 64 24.43 18.00 11.98
CA ASP A 64 23.56 18.76 11.06
C ASP A 64 23.10 17.91 9.85
N ASN A 65 23.86 16.88 9.47
CA ASN A 65 23.56 16.01 8.34
C ASN A 65 22.65 14.83 8.69
N ALA A 66 22.35 14.61 9.98
CA ALA A 66 21.60 13.45 10.44
C ALA A 66 20.17 13.42 9.92
N GLU A 67 19.51 14.57 9.96
CA GLU A 67 18.12 14.72 9.50
C GLU A 67 17.99 14.45 7.99
N GLU A 68 18.83 15.10 7.18
CA GLU A 68 18.81 14.94 5.73
C GLU A 68 19.17 13.50 5.31
N SER A 69 20.14 12.88 5.99
CA SER A 69 20.55 11.49 5.71
C SER A 69 19.40 10.50 5.89
N LEU A 70 18.64 10.63 6.99
CA LEU A 70 17.53 9.73 7.27
C LEU A 70 16.39 9.92 6.27
N TYR A 71 16.06 11.17 5.92
CA TYR A 71 15.05 11.44 4.91
C TYR A 71 15.46 10.92 3.54
N MET A 72 16.71 11.14 3.15
CA MET A 72 17.26 10.67 1.88
C MET A 72 17.29 9.14 1.80
N LEU A 73 17.57 8.45 2.91
CA LEU A 73 17.49 6.98 2.98
C LEU A 73 16.06 6.49 2.72
N ALA A 74 15.07 7.10 3.38
CA ALA A 74 13.67 6.78 3.14
C ALA A 74 13.27 6.99 1.67
N MET A 75 13.69 8.10 1.07
CA MET A 75 13.45 8.41 -0.34
C MET A 75 14.18 7.46 -1.29
N ALA A 76 15.39 6.99 -0.92
CA ALA A 76 16.12 6.01 -1.72
C ALA A 76 15.36 4.68 -1.82
N TYR A 77 14.83 4.17 -0.71
CA TYR A 77 13.97 2.97 -0.71
C TYR A 77 12.66 3.20 -1.46
N TYR A 78 12.03 4.36 -1.29
CA TYR A 78 10.82 4.71 -2.04
C TYR A 78 11.05 4.65 -3.56
N ASN A 79 12.15 5.23 -4.04
CA ASN A 79 12.48 5.23 -5.46
C ASN A 79 12.95 3.86 -5.99
N GLN A 80 13.36 2.94 -5.12
CA GLN A 80 13.64 1.54 -5.46
C GLN A 80 12.36 0.70 -5.56
N GLY A 81 11.20 1.21 -5.10
CA GLY A 81 9.96 0.47 -5.00
C GLY A 81 9.85 -0.41 -3.74
N ASP A 82 10.81 -0.33 -2.83
CA ASP A 82 10.70 -0.97 -1.51
C ASP A 82 9.91 -0.07 -0.57
N TYR A 83 8.59 -0.11 -0.74
CA TYR A 83 7.67 0.78 -0.06
C TYR A 83 7.51 0.44 1.43
N ILE A 84 7.66 -0.82 1.81
CA ILE A 84 7.61 -1.22 3.23
C ILE A 84 8.79 -0.60 3.99
N THR A 85 10.00 -0.77 3.48
CA THR A 85 11.21 -0.21 4.08
C THR A 85 11.19 1.32 4.04
N ALA A 86 10.71 1.91 2.94
CA ALA A 86 10.54 3.36 2.82
C ALA A 86 9.59 3.91 3.89
N SER A 87 8.41 3.29 4.08
CA SER A 87 7.46 3.69 5.11
C SER A 87 8.06 3.62 6.51
N HIS A 88 8.84 2.57 6.80
CA HIS A 88 9.55 2.43 8.06
C HIS A 88 10.52 3.60 8.32
N TYR A 89 11.36 3.95 7.33
CA TYR A 89 12.31 5.06 7.50
C TYR A 89 11.63 6.43 7.52
N PHE A 90 10.54 6.65 6.78
CA PHE A 90 9.75 7.86 6.90
C PHE A 90 9.12 7.99 8.30
N THR A 91 8.59 6.89 8.85
CA THR A 91 8.07 6.84 10.23
C THR A 91 9.16 7.13 11.24
N THR A 92 10.33 6.53 11.08
CA THR A 92 11.50 6.81 11.91
C THR A 92 11.90 8.28 11.83
N TYR A 93 11.84 8.88 10.62
CA TYR A 93 12.16 10.30 10.45
C TYR A 93 11.23 11.20 11.26
N TYR A 94 9.91 11.13 11.05
CA TYR A 94 9.00 12.07 11.72
C TYR A 94 8.86 11.83 13.24
N THR A 95 9.19 10.64 13.71
CA THR A 95 9.25 10.35 15.15
C THR A 95 10.53 10.87 15.79
N THR A 96 11.65 10.81 15.08
CA THR A 96 12.95 11.31 15.56
C THR A 96 13.05 12.83 15.45
N TYR A 97 12.52 13.40 14.38
CA TYR A 97 12.55 14.83 14.09
C TYR A 97 11.12 15.42 13.96
N PRO A 98 10.35 15.51 15.07
CA PRO A 98 8.94 15.94 15.02
C PRO A 98 8.76 17.40 14.58
N ARG A 99 9.84 18.19 14.59
CA ARG A 99 9.89 19.58 14.09
C ARG A 99 10.87 19.74 12.94
N GLY A 100 11.28 18.66 12.31
CA GLY A 100 12.22 18.62 11.21
C GLY A 100 11.64 19.24 9.93
N THR A 101 12.55 19.62 9.04
CA THR A 101 12.23 20.29 7.77
C THR A 101 11.27 19.47 6.89
N TYR A 102 11.39 18.14 6.93
CA TYR A 102 10.61 17.23 6.08
C TYR A 102 9.52 16.47 6.84
N THR A 103 9.17 16.85 8.09
CA THR A 103 8.26 16.08 8.93
C THR A 103 6.88 15.88 8.32
N GLU A 104 6.27 16.96 7.79
CA GLU A 104 4.99 16.86 7.07
C GLU A 104 5.10 15.93 5.86
N LEU A 105 6.15 16.11 5.07
CA LEU A 105 6.36 15.33 3.86
C LEU A 105 6.65 13.86 4.19
N ALA A 106 7.44 13.58 5.23
CA ALA A 106 7.73 12.23 5.69
C ALA A 106 6.47 11.49 6.17
N ARG A 107 5.59 12.15 6.94
CA ARG A 107 4.29 11.57 7.32
C ARG A 107 3.44 11.21 6.11
N PHE A 108 3.34 12.14 5.15
CA PHE A 108 2.62 11.88 3.91
C PHE A 108 3.23 10.72 3.12
N GLN A 109 4.56 10.70 2.97
CA GLN A 109 5.26 9.66 2.23
C GLN A 109 5.21 8.29 2.92
N ALA A 110 5.14 8.23 4.26
CA ALA A 110 4.93 6.99 4.99
C ALA A 110 3.59 6.35 4.59
N GLY A 111 2.50 7.12 4.65
CA GLY A 111 1.18 6.65 4.24
C GLY A 111 1.10 6.32 2.75
N LYS A 112 1.72 7.13 1.89
CA LYS A 112 1.77 6.89 0.43
C LYS A 112 2.56 5.63 0.09
N SER A 113 3.64 5.35 0.79
CA SER A 113 4.41 4.12 0.62
C SER A 113 3.56 2.89 0.95
N LEU A 114 2.86 2.91 2.08
CA LEU A 114 1.94 1.82 2.44
C LEU A 114 0.80 1.68 1.43
N TYR A 115 0.26 2.78 0.91
CA TYR A 115 -0.74 2.76 -0.16
C TYR A 115 -0.25 2.01 -1.40
N LEU A 116 1.00 2.28 -1.82
CA LEU A 116 1.61 1.63 -3.00
C LEU A 116 1.92 0.14 -2.77
N ASP A 117 2.11 -0.27 -1.52
CA ASP A 117 2.41 -1.66 -1.14
C ASP A 117 1.15 -2.50 -0.89
N THR A 118 -0.05 -1.93 -0.95
CA THR A 118 -1.27 -2.69 -0.67
C THR A 118 -1.53 -3.78 -1.70
N PRO A 119 -1.89 -5.01 -1.27
CA PRO A 119 -2.15 -6.14 -2.15
C PRO A 119 -3.47 -5.99 -2.92
N GLU A 120 -3.72 -6.93 -3.83
CA GLU A 120 -5.02 -7.06 -4.49
C GLU A 120 -6.14 -7.36 -3.48
N ALA A 121 -7.39 -6.99 -3.82
CA ALA A 121 -8.55 -7.09 -2.95
C ALA A 121 -8.80 -8.51 -2.38
N ARG A 122 -8.47 -9.56 -3.15
CA ARG A 122 -8.69 -10.97 -2.74
C ARG A 122 -7.75 -11.47 -1.63
N LEU A 123 -6.63 -10.76 -1.43
CA LEU A 123 -5.62 -11.13 -0.46
C LEU A 123 -5.94 -10.57 0.94
N ASP A 124 -5.06 -10.81 1.90
CA ASP A 124 -5.16 -10.19 3.22
C ASP A 124 -5.03 -8.67 3.12
N GLN A 125 -5.92 -7.94 3.78
CA GLN A 125 -6.01 -6.49 3.71
C GLN A 125 -5.45 -5.78 4.95
N SER A 126 -4.67 -6.45 5.78
CA SER A 126 -4.07 -5.85 7.00
C SER A 126 -3.19 -4.65 6.67
N SER A 127 -2.43 -4.70 5.55
CA SER A 127 -1.63 -3.57 5.07
C SER A 127 -2.49 -2.41 4.57
N THR A 128 -3.65 -2.70 3.97
CA THR A 128 -4.61 -1.68 3.52
C THR A 128 -5.17 -0.87 4.70
N TYR A 129 -5.52 -1.53 5.80
CA TYR A 129 -5.96 -0.83 7.02
C TYR A 129 -4.84 0.03 7.62
N LYS A 130 -3.60 -0.45 7.62
CA LYS A 130 -2.44 0.33 8.08
C LYS A 130 -2.22 1.58 7.20
N ALA A 131 -2.33 1.44 5.89
CA ALA A 131 -2.22 2.56 4.96
C ALA A 131 -3.29 3.62 5.20
N ILE A 132 -4.55 3.21 5.40
CA ILE A 132 -5.66 4.12 5.75
C ILE A 132 -5.35 4.86 7.05
N GLN A 133 -4.94 4.13 8.08
CA GLN A 133 -4.63 4.71 9.40
C GLN A 133 -3.51 5.75 9.29
N GLU A 134 -2.42 5.45 8.59
CA GLU A 134 -1.29 6.36 8.45
C GLU A 134 -1.66 7.62 7.68
N LEU A 135 -2.46 7.50 6.60
CA LEU A 135 -2.96 8.65 5.85
C LEU A 135 -3.97 9.49 6.66
N GLN A 136 -4.81 8.87 7.49
CA GLN A 136 -5.71 9.59 8.40
C GLN A 136 -4.91 10.37 9.44
N MET A 137 -3.91 9.74 10.07
CA MET A 137 -3.01 10.42 11.02
C MET A 137 -2.29 11.60 10.36
N PHE A 138 -1.81 11.44 9.10
CA PHE A 138 -1.25 12.56 8.36
C PHE A 138 -2.23 13.74 8.27
N MET A 139 -3.49 13.49 7.91
CA MET A 139 -4.52 14.53 7.76
C MET A 139 -4.90 15.19 9.10
N GLU A 140 -4.83 14.45 10.20
CA GLU A 140 -5.09 14.96 11.55
C GLU A 140 -3.96 15.87 12.03
N TYR A 141 -2.70 15.46 11.82
CA TYR A 141 -1.53 16.25 12.22
C TYR A 141 -1.27 17.46 11.32
N HIS A 142 -1.72 17.41 10.07
CA HIS A 142 -1.50 18.47 9.07
C HIS A 142 -2.81 18.84 8.34
N PRO A 143 -3.79 19.42 9.07
CA PRO A 143 -5.14 19.69 8.51
C PRO A 143 -5.12 20.71 7.37
N ASP A 144 -4.12 21.60 7.33
CA ASP A 144 -3.95 22.64 6.31
C ASP A 144 -2.97 22.26 5.20
N SER A 145 -2.50 21.01 5.17
CA SER A 145 -1.56 20.53 4.16
C SER A 145 -2.18 20.59 2.76
N LYS A 146 -1.38 21.05 1.80
CA LYS A 146 -1.73 20.99 0.36
C LYS A 146 -1.90 19.55 -0.15
N ARG A 147 -1.37 18.55 0.57
CA ARG A 147 -1.44 17.13 0.24
C ARG A 147 -2.67 16.43 0.81
N LYS A 148 -3.49 17.14 1.61
CA LYS A 148 -4.69 16.58 2.25
C LYS A 148 -5.66 15.97 1.24
N THR A 149 -5.91 16.64 0.12
CA THR A 149 -6.79 16.13 -0.93
C THR A 149 -6.23 14.85 -1.55
N GLU A 150 -4.92 14.78 -1.81
CA GLU A 150 -4.27 13.58 -2.34
C GLU A 150 -4.38 12.42 -1.35
N ALA A 151 -4.13 12.67 -0.05
CA ALA A 151 -4.27 11.66 1.00
C ALA A 151 -5.72 11.14 1.10
N GLN A 152 -6.71 12.05 1.02
CA GLN A 152 -8.12 11.67 1.04
C GLN A 152 -8.52 10.79 -0.15
N LEU A 153 -8.03 11.10 -1.34
CA LEU A 153 -8.28 10.28 -2.54
C LEU A 153 -7.65 8.89 -2.42
N MET A 154 -6.45 8.79 -1.84
CA MET A 154 -5.83 7.50 -1.55
C MET A 154 -6.66 6.69 -0.56
N ILE A 155 -7.18 7.31 0.51
CA ILE A 155 -8.06 6.64 1.47
C ILE A 155 -9.32 6.11 0.78
N PHE A 156 -9.96 6.88 -0.09
CA PHE A 156 -11.13 6.40 -0.84
C PHE A 156 -10.78 5.21 -1.73
N GLY A 157 -9.65 5.25 -2.46
CA GLY A 157 -9.20 4.11 -3.26
C GLY A 157 -8.91 2.85 -2.42
N LEU A 158 -8.36 3.01 -1.21
CA LEU A 158 -8.17 1.91 -0.28
C LEU A 158 -9.49 1.35 0.26
N GLN A 159 -10.45 2.21 0.57
CA GLN A 159 -11.79 1.82 0.97
C GLN A 159 -12.51 1.05 -0.14
N ASP A 160 -12.41 1.50 -1.39
CA ASP A 160 -12.96 0.78 -2.54
C ASP A 160 -12.33 -0.61 -2.70
N LYS A 161 -11.03 -0.77 -2.42
CA LYS A 161 -10.37 -2.09 -2.40
C LYS A 161 -10.95 -3.02 -1.31
N LEU A 162 -11.25 -2.48 -0.12
CA LEU A 162 -11.94 -3.24 0.94
C LEU A 162 -13.36 -3.60 0.52
N VAL A 163 -14.09 -2.68 -0.10
CA VAL A 163 -15.42 -2.91 -0.66
C VAL A 163 -15.38 -4.00 -1.74
N GLU A 164 -14.38 -3.98 -2.62
CA GLU A 164 -14.21 -5.02 -3.64
C GLU A 164 -14.06 -6.40 -3.00
N LYS A 165 -13.29 -6.54 -1.93
CA LYS A 165 -13.17 -7.80 -1.18
C LYS A 165 -14.51 -8.29 -0.64
N GLU A 166 -15.23 -7.42 0.04
CA GLU A 166 -16.55 -7.75 0.59
C GLU A 166 -17.57 -8.05 -0.52
N TYR A 167 -17.54 -7.31 -1.61
CA TYR A 167 -18.38 -7.56 -2.79
C TYR A 167 -18.10 -8.92 -3.42
N LEU A 168 -16.84 -9.32 -3.54
CA LEU A 168 -16.50 -10.67 -4.03
C LEU A 168 -17.02 -11.76 -3.12
N SER A 169 -17.01 -11.54 -1.80
CA SER A 169 -17.62 -12.45 -0.82
C SER A 169 -19.14 -12.50 -0.96
N ALA A 170 -19.81 -11.34 -1.07
CA ALA A 170 -21.25 -11.27 -1.29
C ALA A 170 -21.66 -11.95 -2.61
N LYS A 171 -20.88 -11.75 -3.67
CA LYS A 171 -21.10 -12.40 -4.96
C LYS A 171 -20.95 -13.92 -4.87
N LEU A 172 -19.96 -14.42 -4.14
CA LEU A 172 -19.81 -15.85 -3.90
C LEU A 172 -21.04 -16.43 -3.18
N TYR A 173 -21.55 -15.76 -2.14
CA TYR A 173 -22.79 -16.17 -1.48
C TYR A 173 -23.98 -16.17 -2.44
N TYR A 174 -24.10 -15.17 -3.31
CA TYR A 174 -25.14 -15.14 -4.33
C TYR A 174 -25.05 -16.32 -5.30
N ASP A 175 -23.84 -16.63 -5.77
CA ASP A 175 -23.59 -17.71 -6.75
C ASP A 175 -23.81 -19.10 -6.11
N LEU A 176 -23.57 -19.25 -4.80
CA LEU A 176 -23.88 -20.46 -4.03
C LEU A 176 -25.40 -20.67 -3.85
N GLY A 177 -26.16 -19.58 -3.72
CA GLY A 177 -27.62 -19.64 -3.58
C GLY A 177 -28.06 -20.53 -2.43
N THR A 178 -28.81 -21.60 -2.72
CA THR A 178 -29.27 -22.59 -1.77
C THR A 178 -28.34 -23.78 -1.55
N TYR A 179 -27.18 -23.78 -2.17
CA TYR A 179 -26.19 -24.86 -2.04
C TYR A 179 -25.63 -24.92 -0.61
N THR A 180 -25.88 -26.00 0.08
CA THR A 180 -25.43 -26.23 1.46
C THR A 180 -24.28 -27.26 1.56
N GLY A 181 -23.67 -27.64 0.47
CA GLY A 181 -22.65 -28.68 0.39
C GLY A 181 -23.22 -30.09 0.62
N ASN A 182 -22.38 -31.06 0.94
CA ASN A 182 -22.76 -32.43 1.24
C ASN A 182 -23.30 -32.63 2.67
N ALA A 183 -23.61 -31.55 3.38
CA ALA A 183 -24.17 -31.61 4.75
C ALA A 183 -25.65 -32.01 4.73
N SER A 184 -25.94 -33.21 4.20
CA SER A 184 -27.28 -33.75 3.97
C SER A 184 -28.00 -34.25 5.22
N GLN A 185 -27.58 -33.94 6.44
CA GLN A 185 -28.12 -34.66 7.59
C GLN A 185 -28.57 -33.89 8.84
N THR A 186 -28.57 -32.55 8.84
CA THR A 186 -29.18 -31.85 9.97
C THR A 186 -30.14 -30.76 9.51
N ALA A 187 -31.43 -30.90 9.89
CA ALA A 187 -32.50 -29.95 9.58
C ALA A 187 -32.17 -28.49 10.04
N ASP A 188 -31.32 -28.33 11.03
CA ASP A 188 -30.87 -27.04 11.53
C ASP A 188 -30.00 -26.24 10.54
N LEU A 189 -29.28 -26.92 9.63
CA LEU A 189 -28.46 -26.25 8.61
C LEU A 189 -29.29 -25.65 7.48
N ARG A 190 -30.54 -26.12 7.26
CA ARG A 190 -31.44 -25.56 6.25
C ARG A 190 -31.89 -24.14 6.60
N ILE A 191 -32.04 -23.81 7.88
CA ILE A 191 -32.49 -22.49 8.34
C ILE A 191 -31.35 -21.49 8.30
N ASN A 192 -30.11 -21.93 8.55
CA ASN A 192 -28.91 -21.08 8.54
C ASN A 192 -28.12 -21.09 7.21
N GLY A 193 -28.48 -21.93 6.26
CA GLY A 193 -27.73 -22.17 5.03
C GLY A 193 -28.17 -21.35 3.82
N ASN A 194 -29.00 -20.32 3.99
CA ASN A 194 -29.43 -19.50 2.87
C ASN A 194 -28.37 -18.45 2.54
N ASN A 195 -27.55 -18.75 1.52
CA ASN A 195 -26.48 -17.88 1.08
C ASN A 195 -27.02 -16.56 0.48
N TYR A 196 -28.25 -16.51 -0.01
CA TYR A 196 -28.85 -15.24 -0.44
C TYR A 196 -29.02 -14.26 0.74
N LEU A 197 -29.36 -14.77 1.94
CA LEU A 197 -29.43 -13.93 3.13
C LEU A 197 -28.04 -13.41 3.54
N ALA A 198 -26.99 -14.24 3.46
CA ALA A 198 -25.63 -13.83 3.71
C ALA A 198 -25.17 -12.76 2.68
N CYS A 199 -25.50 -12.95 1.39
CA CYS A 199 -25.25 -11.95 0.35
C CYS A 199 -25.93 -10.62 0.66
N ILE A 200 -27.22 -10.64 1.04
CA ILE A 200 -28.00 -9.44 1.40
C ILE A 200 -27.34 -8.71 2.57
N THR A 201 -27.04 -9.42 3.64
CA THR A 201 -26.43 -8.84 4.85
C THR A 201 -25.08 -8.20 4.52
N THR A 202 -24.22 -8.88 3.75
CA THR A 202 -22.93 -8.35 3.34
C THR A 202 -23.09 -7.10 2.47
N ALA A 203 -23.99 -7.14 1.48
CA ALA A 203 -24.21 -6.00 0.59
C ALA A 203 -24.81 -4.78 1.34
N GLU A 204 -25.72 -5.00 2.31
CA GLU A 204 -26.26 -3.93 3.15
C GLU A 204 -25.19 -3.31 4.05
N ASN A 205 -24.29 -4.12 4.63
CA ASN A 205 -23.17 -3.64 5.41
C ASN A 205 -22.20 -2.79 4.57
N ILE A 206 -21.86 -3.24 3.35
CA ILE A 206 -21.04 -2.44 2.42
C ILE A 206 -21.66 -1.05 2.20
N LEU A 207 -22.94 -1.00 1.84
CA LEU A 207 -23.63 0.27 1.55
C LEU A 207 -23.76 1.19 2.75
N LYS A 208 -23.79 0.63 3.95
CA LYS A 208 -23.84 1.36 5.21
C LYS A 208 -22.46 1.89 5.63
N ASP A 209 -21.44 1.02 5.59
CA ASP A 209 -20.12 1.33 6.13
C ASP A 209 -19.25 2.13 5.15
N TYR A 210 -19.53 2.01 3.83
CA TYR A 210 -18.84 2.73 2.75
C TYR A 210 -19.81 3.52 1.87
N PRO A 211 -20.46 4.57 2.39
CA PRO A 211 -21.53 5.29 1.67
C PRO A 211 -21.05 6.01 0.40
N TYR A 212 -19.76 6.27 0.28
CA TYR A 212 -19.14 6.99 -0.85
C TYR A 212 -18.34 6.08 -1.79
N THR A 213 -18.49 4.76 -1.68
CA THR A 213 -17.78 3.83 -2.56
C THR A 213 -18.18 4.02 -4.03
N ALA A 214 -17.19 3.91 -4.91
CA ALA A 214 -17.41 3.89 -6.36
C ALA A 214 -18.20 2.65 -6.81
N MET A 215 -18.19 1.55 -6.04
CA MET A 215 -18.91 0.29 -6.33
C MET A 215 -20.36 0.28 -5.86
N ARG A 216 -20.93 1.43 -5.49
CA ARG A 216 -22.30 1.52 -4.93
C ARG A 216 -23.37 0.92 -5.85
N GLU A 217 -23.25 1.14 -7.16
CA GLU A 217 -24.21 0.65 -8.14
C GLU A 217 -24.16 -0.88 -8.23
N GLU A 218 -22.97 -1.46 -8.39
CA GLU A 218 -22.77 -2.90 -8.49
C GLU A 218 -23.26 -3.64 -7.25
N VAL A 219 -22.94 -3.10 -6.06
CA VAL A 219 -23.40 -3.66 -4.77
C VAL A 219 -24.94 -3.59 -4.67
N SER A 220 -25.54 -2.47 -5.07
CA SER A 220 -27.00 -2.28 -5.03
C SER A 220 -27.71 -3.24 -5.98
N ILE A 221 -27.17 -3.47 -7.18
CA ILE A 221 -27.70 -4.43 -8.15
C ILE A 221 -27.64 -5.85 -7.59
N LEU A 222 -26.51 -6.24 -6.99
CA LEU A 222 -26.34 -7.55 -6.36
C LEU A 222 -27.35 -7.77 -5.22
N LEU A 223 -27.51 -6.75 -4.36
CA LEU A 223 -28.47 -6.75 -3.26
C LEU A 223 -29.91 -6.98 -3.75
N LEU A 224 -30.34 -6.24 -4.78
CA LEU A 224 -31.68 -6.39 -5.37
C LEU A 224 -31.89 -7.78 -5.95
N ARG A 225 -30.91 -8.32 -6.66
CA ARG A 225 -30.96 -9.68 -7.23
C ARG A 225 -31.09 -10.74 -6.13
N ALA A 226 -30.31 -10.62 -5.03
CA ALA A 226 -30.36 -11.54 -3.91
C ALA A 226 -31.72 -11.49 -3.20
N LYS A 227 -32.27 -10.30 -2.96
CA LYS A 227 -33.61 -10.13 -2.38
C LYS A 227 -34.71 -10.76 -3.25
N HIS A 228 -34.61 -10.58 -4.57
CA HIS A 228 -35.56 -11.18 -5.51
C HIS A 228 -35.50 -12.73 -5.46
N LYS A 229 -34.30 -13.32 -5.45
CA LYS A 229 -34.12 -14.77 -5.34
C LYS A 229 -34.68 -15.33 -4.02
N LEU A 230 -34.34 -14.70 -2.90
CA LEU A 230 -34.85 -15.09 -1.58
C LEU A 230 -36.39 -15.03 -1.52
N GLY A 231 -37.01 -13.97 -2.08
CA GLY A 231 -38.46 -13.83 -2.13
C GLY A 231 -39.16 -14.87 -3.03
N SER A 232 -38.56 -15.27 -4.13
CA SER A 232 -39.10 -16.29 -5.04
C SER A 232 -39.04 -17.70 -4.41
N GLU A 233 -38.02 -18.02 -3.63
CA GLU A 233 -37.91 -19.30 -2.91
C GLU A 233 -38.93 -19.42 -1.81
N SER A 234 -39.14 -18.40 -0.99
CA SER A 234 -40.16 -18.39 0.06
C SER A 234 -41.62 -18.59 -0.43
N VAL A 235 -41.87 -18.26 -1.69
CA VAL A 235 -43.17 -18.46 -2.37
C VAL A 235 -43.33 -19.90 -2.86
N LEU A 236 -42.22 -20.55 -3.26
CA LEU A 236 -42.26 -21.96 -3.72
C LEU A 236 -42.44 -22.91 -2.52
N GLU A 237 -41.73 -22.68 -1.40
CA GLU A 237 -41.90 -23.49 -0.18
C GLU A 237 -43.33 -23.46 0.36
N LYS A 238 -44.01 -22.31 0.32
CA LYS A 238 -45.43 -22.20 0.76
C LYS A 238 -46.45 -22.86 -0.18
N LYS A 239 -46.05 -23.29 -1.37
CA LYS A 239 -46.93 -24.02 -2.32
C LYS A 239 -46.79 -25.53 -2.22
N GLU A 240 -45.76 -26.02 -1.55
CA GLU A 240 -45.48 -27.45 -1.32
C GLU A 240 -45.98 -27.94 0.03
N GLU A 241 -46.44 -27.05 0.94
CA GLU A 241 -47.19 -27.30 2.13
C GLU A 241 -48.73 -27.29 1.84
#